data_44bc2556428283e8b0af3136156c8cdf
#
_entry.id   44bc2556428283e8b0af3136156c8cdf
#
_cell.length_a   1.000
_cell.length_b   1.000
_cell.length_c   1.000
_cell.angle_alpha   90.00
_cell.angle_beta   90.00
_cell.angle_gamma   90.00
#
_symmetry.space_group_name_H-M   'P 1'
#
loop_
_entity.id
_entity.type
_entity.pdbx_description
1 polymer ?
#
loop_
_entity_poly.entity_id
_entity_poly.type
_entity_poly.pdbx_seq_one_letter_code
_entity_poly.pdbx_strand_id
1 'polypeptide(L)'
;MKEIIKIFYTATFLFLITLTVEAESKVLTLGSSDAKVTVKVFSSLTCPHCATFHITVFDKMKKDYIDKGLVKFEHHAFPLDLAALNAEVIVRCASSEEKKFELLDEMYNQQRVWAVGSDINKINVSIKKIGSDLKLSEDNMNDCLKSNDAQDNILNQRIEAQKKYKIKSTPTIIVNEKEYTGKVNYEKFKKIIEKNL
;
A
#
# COMPACT_ATOMS: atom_id res chain seq x y z
N MET A 1 17.42 56.76 -52.18
CA MET A 1 17.78 55.34 -51.99
C MET A 1 17.30 54.99 -50.59
N LYS A 2 16.18 54.28 -50.51
CA LYS A 2 15.54 53.90 -49.24
C LYS A 2 15.84 52.42 -48.97
N GLU A 3 16.65 52.13 -47.99
CA GLU A 3 16.90 50.80 -47.52
C GLU A 3 15.74 50.38 -46.63
N ILE A 4 15.08 49.29 -46.97
CA ILE A 4 13.96 48.71 -46.22
C ILE A 4 14.59 47.64 -45.31
N ILE A 5 14.61 47.98 -43.99
CA ILE A 5 15.01 47.03 -42.93
C ILE A 5 13.85 46.07 -42.70
N LYS A 6 14.01 44.81 -43.10
CA LYS A 6 13.07 43.72 -42.76
C LYS A 6 13.40 43.21 -41.34
N ILE A 7 12.55 43.57 -40.41
CA ILE A 7 12.60 43.01 -39.05
C ILE A 7 11.95 41.62 -39.12
N PHE A 8 12.75 40.56 -39.00
CA PHE A 8 12.27 39.20 -38.78
C PHE A 8 11.86 39.06 -37.31
N TYR A 9 10.59 39.04 -37.01
CA TYR A 9 10.05 38.57 -35.73
C TYR A 9 10.07 37.03 -35.75
N THR A 10 11.08 36.42 -35.09
CA THR A 10 11.06 35.03 -34.71
C THR A 10 10.23 34.86 -33.45
N ALA A 11 8.96 34.51 -33.58
CA ALA A 11 8.12 34.11 -32.50
C ALA A 11 8.58 32.74 -31.98
N THR A 12 9.40 32.75 -30.91
CA THR A 12 9.77 31.52 -30.19
C THR A 12 8.57 31.10 -29.36
N PHE A 13 7.81 30.15 -29.87
CA PHE A 13 6.71 29.52 -29.16
C PHE A 13 7.30 28.59 -28.08
N LEU A 14 7.44 29.11 -26.87
CA LEU A 14 7.89 28.32 -25.71
C LEU A 14 6.76 27.35 -25.33
N PHE A 15 6.86 26.12 -25.78
CA PHE A 15 5.93 25.05 -25.40
C PHE A 15 6.25 24.63 -23.95
N LEU A 16 5.53 25.22 -22.98
CA LEU A 16 5.57 24.76 -21.59
C LEU A 16 4.95 23.38 -21.53
N ILE A 17 5.78 22.34 -21.57
CA ILE A 17 5.37 20.99 -21.21
C ILE A 17 5.15 21.02 -19.69
N THR A 18 3.91 21.16 -19.27
CA THR A 18 3.51 20.89 -17.88
C THR A 18 3.63 19.40 -17.69
N LEU A 19 4.74 18.93 -17.10
CA LEU A 19 4.84 17.61 -16.53
C LEU A 19 3.83 17.54 -15.38
N THR A 20 2.64 17.03 -15.67
CA THR A 20 1.75 16.56 -14.61
C THR A 20 2.46 15.37 -13.97
N VAL A 21 3.11 15.60 -12.84
CA VAL A 21 3.52 14.52 -11.95
C VAL A 21 2.19 13.98 -11.39
N GLU A 22 1.64 12.99 -12.10
CA GLU A 22 0.67 12.11 -11.47
C GLU A 22 1.38 11.55 -10.24
N ALA A 23 0.89 11.89 -9.06
CA ALA A 23 1.33 11.26 -7.82
C ALA A 23 0.86 9.81 -7.89
N GLU A 24 1.67 8.97 -8.52
CA GLU A 24 1.46 7.53 -8.56
C GLU A 24 1.34 7.06 -7.11
N SER A 25 0.14 6.64 -6.75
CA SER A 25 -0.20 6.20 -5.41
C SER A 25 0.70 5.00 -5.08
N LYS A 26 1.76 5.28 -4.34
CA LYS A 26 2.86 4.35 -4.14
C LYS A 26 2.39 3.16 -3.33
N VAL A 27 2.49 1.97 -3.91
CA VAL A 27 2.28 0.70 -3.19
C VAL A 27 3.27 0.59 -2.05
N LEU A 28 2.83 0.20 -0.85
CA LEU A 28 3.72 0.00 0.29
C LEU A 28 4.65 -1.17 -0.01
N THR A 29 5.95 -0.90 -0.03
CA THR A 29 6.95 -1.85 -0.48
C THR A 29 8.06 -2.00 0.56
N LEU A 30 8.47 -3.24 0.82
CA LEU A 30 9.56 -3.59 1.72
C LEU A 30 10.54 -4.55 1.03
N GLY A 31 11.82 -4.39 1.30
CA GLY A 31 12.89 -5.19 0.69
C GLY A 31 13.55 -4.51 -0.52
N SER A 32 14.49 -5.20 -1.15
CA SER A 32 15.27 -4.67 -2.28
C SER A 32 14.43 -4.60 -3.56
N SER A 33 14.58 -3.50 -4.31
CA SER A 33 14.01 -3.39 -5.67
C SER A 33 14.56 -4.44 -6.62
N ASP A 34 15.80 -4.90 -6.39
CA ASP A 34 16.52 -5.84 -7.24
C ASP A 34 16.31 -7.31 -6.81
N ALA A 35 15.42 -7.55 -5.82
CA ALA A 35 15.10 -8.90 -5.38
C ALA A 35 14.53 -9.75 -6.52
N LYS A 36 15.02 -10.98 -6.66
CA LYS A 36 14.57 -11.92 -7.70
C LYS A 36 13.10 -12.34 -7.53
N VAL A 37 12.61 -12.32 -6.30
CA VAL A 37 11.23 -12.72 -5.98
C VAL A 37 10.45 -11.52 -5.51
N THR A 38 9.32 -11.25 -6.17
CA THR A 38 8.35 -10.25 -5.73
C THR A 38 7.10 -10.97 -5.20
N VAL A 39 6.70 -10.60 -3.98
CA VAL A 39 5.47 -11.10 -3.33
C VAL A 39 4.50 -9.94 -3.19
N LYS A 40 3.41 -9.97 -3.96
CA LYS A 40 2.30 -9.01 -3.89
C LYS A 40 1.17 -9.60 -3.08
N VAL A 41 0.69 -8.87 -2.08
CA VAL A 41 -0.42 -9.33 -1.22
C VAL A 41 -1.55 -8.31 -1.24
N PHE A 42 -2.67 -8.72 -1.81
CA PHE A 42 -3.90 -7.93 -1.84
C PHE A 42 -4.70 -8.23 -0.58
N SER A 43 -4.75 -7.26 0.32
CA SER A 43 -5.22 -7.46 1.70
C SER A 43 -6.20 -6.39 2.14
N SER A 44 -7.09 -6.78 3.06
CA SER A 44 -7.94 -5.86 3.81
C SER A 44 -7.59 -5.90 5.30
N LEU A 45 -7.51 -4.74 5.93
CA LEU A 45 -7.19 -4.63 7.35
C LEU A 45 -8.28 -5.15 8.27
N THR A 46 -9.52 -5.35 7.77
CA THR A 46 -10.61 -6.00 8.52
C THR A 46 -10.71 -7.50 8.25
N CYS A 47 -9.95 -8.06 7.30
CA CYS A 47 -10.02 -9.48 6.97
C CYS A 47 -9.22 -10.34 7.96
N PRO A 48 -9.84 -11.29 8.71
CA PRO A 48 -9.12 -12.14 9.68
C PRO A 48 -8.06 -13.05 9.04
N HIS A 49 -8.29 -13.50 7.81
CA HIS A 49 -7.31 -14.31 7.07
C HIS A 49 -6.09 -13.50 6.65
N CYS A 50 -6.27 -12.20 6.38
CA CYS A 50 -5.16 -11.27 6.12
C CYS A 50 -4.31 -11.07 7.36
N ALA A 51 -4.91 -10.88 8.53
CA ALA A 51 -4.20 -10.80 9.80
C ALA A 51 -3.43 -12.11 10.10
N THR A 52 -4.07 -13.26 9.88
CA THR A 52 -3.39 -14.57 10.04
C THR A 52 -2.18 -14.68 9.11
N PHE A 53 -2.30 -14.32 7.84
CA PHE A 53 -1.16 -14.30 6.90
C PHE A 53 -0.05 -13.40 7.41
N HIS A 54 -0.40 -12.18 7.80
CA HIS A 54 0.58 -11.18 8.25
C HIS A 54 1.37 -11.69 9.46
N ILE A 55 0.67 -12.11 10.52
CA ILE A 55 1.29 -12.56 11.78
C ILE A 55 2.07 -13.88 11.61
N THR A 56 1.60 -14.82 10.78
CA THR A 56 2.17 -16.18 10.77
C THR A 56 3.11 -16.44 9.59
N VAL A 57 2.99 -15.69 8.50
CA VAL A 57 3.79 -15.88 7.28
C VAL A 57 4.68 -14.69 7.00
N PHE A 58 4.11 -13.46 6.98
CA PHE A 58 4.87 -12.27 6.65
C PHE A 58 6.03 -12.02 7.63
N ASP A 59 5.82 -12.12 8.93
CA ASP A 59 6.87 -11.90 9.94
C ASP A 59 8.07 -12.84 9.74
N LYS A 60 7.80 -14.11 9.41
CA LYS A 60 8.86 -15.09 9.13
C LYS A 60 9.52 -14.81 7.78
N MET A 61 8.73 -14.50 6.76
CA MET A 61 9.24 -14.14 5.43
C MET A 61 10.12 -12.89 5.50
N LYS A 62 9.73 -11.91 6.32
CA LYS A 62 10.53 -10.70 6.55
C LYS A 62 11.93 -11.04 7.01
N LYS A 63 12.06 -11.82 8.09
CA LYS A 63 13.36 -12.22 8.67
C LYS A 63 14.19 -13.12 7.74
N ASP A 64 13.53 -14.06 7.08
CA ASP A 64 14.21 -15.09 6.32
C ASP A 64 14.63 -14.64 4.92
N TYR A 65 13.89 -13.69 4.31
CA TYR A 65 14.08 -13.33 2.91
C TYR A 65 14.09 -11.81 2.63
N ILE A 66 13.15 -11.03 3.21
CA ILE A 66 13.03 -9.61 2.87
C ILE A 66 14.22 -8.83 3.43
N ASP A 67 14.55 -9.01 4.71
CA ASP A 67 15.68 -8.34 5.37
C ASP A 67 17.04 -8.76 4.77
N LYS A 68 17.07 -9.87 4.03
CA LYS A 68 18.26 -10.35 3.28
C LYS A 68 18.29 -9.88 1.82
N GLY A 69 17.33 -9.07 1.40
CA GLY A 69 17.24 -8.57 0.02
C GLY A 69 16.85 -9.61 -1.03
N LEU A 70 16.38 -10.80 -0.62
CA LEU A 70 16.02 -11.90 -1.52
C LEU A 70 14.58 -11.78 -2.04
N VAL A 71 13.70 -11.13 -1.26
CA VAL A 71 12.30 -10.91 -1.58
C VAL A 71 11.97 -9.44 -1.49
N LYS A 72 11.26 -8.93 -2.50
CA LYS A 72 10.52 -7.67 -2.48
C LYS A 72 9.08 -7.99 -2.10
N PHE A 73 8.59 -7.36 -1.04
CA PHE A 73 7.20 -7.46 -0.60
C PHE A 73 6.41 -6.21 -0.97
N GLU A 74 5.21 -6.39 -1.49
CA GLU A 74 4.29 -5.32 -1.82
C GLU A 74 2.95 -5.54 -1.12
N HIS A 75 2.59 -4.63 -0.22
CA HIS A 75 1.25 -4.58 0.37
C HIS A 75 0.33 -3.75 -0.54
N HIS A 76 -0.65 -4.42 -1.13
CA HIS A 76 -1.68 -3.82 -1.95
C HIS A 76 -2.97 -3.72 -1.15
N ALA A 77 -3.36 -2.51 -0.77
CA ALA A 77 -4.61 -2.27 -0.08
C ALA A 77 -5.81 -2.73 -0.91
N PHE A 78 -6.63 -3.57 -0.32
CA PHE A 78 -7.88 -4.05 -0.91
C PHE A 78 -9.00 -3.97 0.13
N PRO A 79 -9.39 -2.75 0.57
CA PRO A 79 -10.37 -2.57 1.65
C PRO A 79 -11.71 -3.18 1.27
N LEU A 80 -12.28 -4.00 2.18
CA LEU A 80 -13.58 -4.66 2.01
C LEU A 80 -14.73 -3.79 2.54
N ASP A 81 -14.41 -2.84 3.41
CA ASP A 81 -15.35 -1.96 4.09
C ASP A 81 -14.72 -0.61 4.45
N LEU A 82 -15.51 0.31 5.00
CA LEU A 82 -15.06 1.65 5.37
C LEU A 82 -14.03 1.62 6.53
N ALA A 83 -14.16 0.68 7.46
CA ALA A 83 -13.21 0.54 8.56
C ALA A 83 -11.81 0.15 8.04
N ALA A 84 -11.74 -0.78 7.09
CA ALA A 84 -10.49 -1.15 6.43
C ALA A 84 -9.91 0.02 5.63
N LEU A 85 -10.75 0.80 4.93
CA LEU A 85 -10.31 1.98 4.19
C LEU A 85 -9.70 3.02 5.15
N ASN A 86 -10.38 3.36 6.23
CA ASN A 86 -9.91 4.34 7.20
C ASN A 86 -8.61 3.87 7.90
N ALA A 87 -8.51 2.60 8.24
CA ALA A 87 -7.28 2.03 8.81
C ALA A 87 -6.11 2.13 7.82
N GLU A 88 -6.34 1.84 6.54
CA GLU A 88 -5.32 1.98 5.49
C GLU A 88 -4.91 3.45 5.27
N VAL A 89 -5.85 4.39 5.37
CA VAL A 89 -5.54 5.83 5.34
C VAL A 89 -4.61 6.19 6.50
N ILE A 90 -4.88 5.74 7.72
CA ILE A 90 -4.00 6.00 8.88
C ILE A 90 -2.61 5.38 8.67
N VAL A 91 -2.52 4.15 8.17
CA VAL A 91 -1.22 3.53 7.84
C VAL A 91 -0.43 4.42 6.87
N ARG A 92 -1.06 4.89 5.81
CA ARG A 92 -0.41 5.72 4.77
C ARG A 92 -0.11 7.15 5.21
N CYS A 93 -0.71 7.60 6.31
CA CYS A 93 -0.49 8.91 6.90
C CYS A 93 0.91 9.06 7.52
N ALA A 94 1.60 7.97 7.80
CA ALA A 94 2.97 8.01 8.33
C ALA A 94 3.97 8.52 7.28
N SER A 95 5.01 9.20 7.76
CA SER A 95 5.97 9.93 6.92
C SER A 95 7.02 9.03 6.20
N SER A 96 7.29 7.83 6.73
CA SER A 96 8.27 6.91 6.16
C SER A 96 7.68 5.53 5.91
N GLU A 97 8.24 4.79 4.93
CA GLU A 97 7.80 3.40 4.65
C GLU A 97 7.95 2.51 5.88
N GLU A 98 9.03 2.67 6.65
CA GLU A 98 9.24 1.92 7.90
C GLU A 98 8.08 2.14 8.90
N LYS A 99 7.70 3.40 9.12
CA LYS A 99 6.58 3.75 10.01
C LYS A 99 5.24 3.23 9.48
N LYS A 100 5.05 3.21 8.16
CA LYS A 100 3.85 2.64 7.56
C LYS A 100 3.77 1.14 7.82
N PHE A 101 4.89 0.42 7.71
CA PHE A 101 4.91 -1.01 8.03
C PHE A 101 4.76 -1.27 9.53
N GLU A 102 5.33 -0.46 10.44
CA GLU A 102 5.06 -0.55 11.87
C GLU A 102 3.55 -0.40 12.17
N LEU A 103 2.89 0.57 11.54
CA LEU A 103 1.44 0.76 11.68
C LEU A 103 0.65 -0.41 11.09
N LEU A 104 1.06 -0.92 9.93
CA LEU A 104 0.44 -2.07 9.30
C LEU A 104 0.50 -3.30 10.21
N ASP A 105 1.67 -3.55 10.82
CA ASP A 105 1.89 -4.62 11.78
C ASP A 105 0.95 -4.49 12.98
N GLU A 106 0.88 -3.30 13.58
CA GLU A 106 0.02 -3.06 14.73
C GLU A 106 -1.47 -3.12 14.38
N MET A 107 -1.88 -2.65 13.20
CA MET A 107 -3.25 -2.80 12.73
C MET A 107 -3.66 -4.28 12.63
N TYR A 108 -2.79 -5.16 12.13
CA TYR A 108 -3.09 -6.59 12.09
C TYR A 108 -3.00 -7.26 13.46
N ASN A 109 -2.00 -6.93 14.27
CA ASN A 109 -1.84 -7.51 15.61
C ASN A 109 -3.04 -7.19 16.52
N GLN A 110 -3.58 -5.97 16.42
CA GLN A 110 -4.70 -5.50 17.23
C GLN A 110 -6.05 -5.60 16.50
N GLN A 111 -6.14 -6.27 15.34
CA GLN A 111 -7.36 -6.32 14.52
C GLN A 111 -8.60 -6.72 15.32
N ARG A 112 -8.46 -7.71 16.22
CA ARG A 112 -9.58 -8.21 17.04
C ARG A 112 -10.06 -7.21 18.09
N VAL A 113 -9.31 -6.14 18.32
CA VAL A 113 -9.65 -5.07 19.27
C VAL A 113 -10.31 -3.91 18.56
N TRP A 114 -9.73 -3.44 17.46
CA TRP A 114 -10.22 -2.24 16.78
C TRP A 114 -11.29 -2.53 15.71
N ALA A 115 -11.24 -3.68 15.03
CA ALA A 115 -12.15 -4.04 13.94
C ALA A 115 -13.42 -4.73 14.47
N VAL A 116 -14.07 -4.14 15.49
CA VAL A 116 -15.22 -4.73 16.18
C VAL A 116 -16.42 -3.78 16.13
N GLY A 117 -17.59 -4.35 15.84
CA GLY A 117 -18.83 -3.59 15.74
C GLY A 117 -18.99 -2.87 14.39
N SER A 118 -19.99 -2.00 14.30
CA SER A 118 -20.34 -1.26 13.08
C SER A 118 -20.30 0.27 13.24
N ASP A 119 -19.98 0.77 14.45
CA ASP A 119 -19.85 2.20 14.70
C ASP A 119 -18.50 2.71 14.22
N ILE A 120 -18.50 3.33 13.05
CA ILE A 120 -17.27 3.84 12.42
C ILE A 120 -16.55 4.88 13.27
N ASN A 121 -17.27 5.67 14.09
CA ASN A 121 -16.64 6.66 14.94
C ASN A 121 -15.81 6.00 16.06
N LYS A 122 -16.35 4.93 16.67
CA LYS A 122 -15.62 4.15 17.68
C LYS A 122 -14.40 3.44 17.06
N ILE A 123 -14.56 2.89 15.86
CA ILE A 123 -13.47 2.28 15.12
C ILE A 123 -12.38 3.32 14.83
N ASN A 124 -12.75 4.52 14.34
CA ASN A 124 -11.80 5.59 14.08
C ASN A 124 -11.04 6.03 15.33
N VAL A 125 -11.68 6.07 16.51
CA VAL A 125 -11.00 6.32 17.78
C VAL A 125 -9.97 5.24 18.06
N SER A 126 -10.31 3.97 17.86
CA SER A 126 -9.41 2.84 18.12
C SER A 126 -8.21 2.82 17.18
N ILE A 127 -8.40 3.03 15.87
CA ILE A 127 -7.29 3.06 14.91
C ILE A 127 -6.39 4.28 15.11
N LYS A 128 -6.96 5.45 15.47
CA LYS A 128 -6.16 6.64 15.84
C LYS A 128 -5.34 6.41 17.11
N LYS A 129 -5.88 5.65 18.07
CA LYS A 129 -5.10 5.28 19.27
C LYS A 129 -3.84 4.50 18.87
N ILE A 130 -3.95 3.51 17.99
CA ILE A 130 -2.78 2.77 17.46
C ILE A 130 -1.78 3.73 16.80
N GLY A 131 -2.25 4.67 15.97
CA GLY A 131 -1.40 5.68 15.37
C GLY A 131 -0.69 6.55 16.40
N SER A 132 -1.40 6.99 17.46
CA SER A 132 -0.84 7.80 18.55
C SER A 132 0.21 7.04 19.35
N ASP A 133 0.00 5.75 19.62
CA ASP A 133 0.96 4.89 20.32
C ASP A 133 2.29 4.81 19.51
N LEU A 134 2.22 4.91 18.18
CA LEU A 134 3.37 4.99 17.26
C LEU A 134 3.79 6.44 16.91
N LYS A 135 3.33 7.43 17.69
CA LYS A 135 3.75 8.84 17.62
C LYS A 135 3.24 9.62 16.40
N LEU A 136 2.15 9.18 15.76
CA LEU A 136 1.42 10.03 14.83
C LEU A 136 0.64 11.09 15.61
N SER A 137 0.64 12.33 15.14
CA SER A 137 -0.17 13.38 15.75
C SER A 137 -1.66 13.19 15.43
N GLU A 138 -2.52 13.51 16.37
CA GLU A 138 -3.96 13.39 16.19
C GLU A 138 -4.47 14.30 15.06
N ASP A 139 -3.96 15.52 14.97
CA ASP A 139 -4.32 16.47 13.92
C ASP A 139 -3.98 15.91 12.53
N ASN A 140 -2.77 15.37 12.35
CA ASN A 140 -2.37 14.74 11.10
C ASN A 140 -3.29 13.58 10.73
N MET A 141 -3.62 12.70 11.67
CA MET A 141 -4.52 11.58 11.42
C MET A 141 -5.95 12.04 11.07
N ASN A 142 -6.43 13.12 11.72
CA ASN A 142 -7.73 13.70 11.40
C ASN A 142 -7.74 14.32 10.00
N ASP A 143 -6.68 14.98 9.59
CA ASP A 143 -6.55 15.56 8.25
C ASP A 143 -6.45 14.47 7.18
N CYS A 144 -5.67 13.41 7.43
CA CYS A 144 -5.60 12.26 6.54
C CYS A 144 -6.97 11.59 6.34
N LEU A 145 -7.73 11.38 7.41
CA LEU A 145 -9.07 10.76 7.34
C LEU A 145 -10.10 11.64 6.60
N LYS A 146 -9.92 12.97 6.58
CA LYS A 146 -10.76 13.91 5.82
C LYS A 146 -10.33 14.06 4.36
N SER A 147 -9.15 13.58 3.99
CA SER A 147 -8.61 13.72 2.65
C SER A 147 -9.31 12.76 1.69
N ASN A 148 -10.10 13.32 0.78
CA ASN A 148 -10.69 12.54 -0.32
C ASN A 148 -9.61 11.94 -1.21
N ASP A 149 -8.53 12.68 -1.49
CA ASP A 149 -7.43 12.20 -2.33
C ASP A 149 -6.76 10.97 -1.73
N ALA A 150 -6.57 10.92 -0.39
CA ALA A 150 -6.00 9.76 0.27
C ALA A 150 -6.91 8.52 0.13
N GLN A 151 -8.22 8.69 0.27
CA GLN A 151 -9.20 7.61 0.11
C GLN A 151 -9.30 7.17 -1.36
N ASP A 152 -9.42 8.12 -2.28
CA ASP A 152 -9.53 7.84 -3.72
C ASP A 152 -8.30 7.11 -4.25
N ASN A 153 -7.11 7.48 -3.80
CA ASN A 153 -5.87 6.78 -4.15
C ASN A 153 -5.91 5.30 -3.76
N ILE A 154 -6.40 4.97 -2.57
CA ILE A 154 -6.53 3.57 -2.10
C ILE A 154 -7.61 2.84 -2.91
N LEU A 155 -8.76 3.48 -3.13
CA LEU A 155 -9.87 2.89 -3.87
C LEU A 155 -9.52 2.67 -5.35
N ASN A 156 -8.78 3.59 -5.97
CA ASN A 156 -8.30 3.45 -7.34
C ASN A 156 -7.31 2.28 -7.46
N GLN A 157 -6.37 2.12 -6.51
CA GLN A 157 -5.50 0.94 -6.47
C GLN A 157 -6.29 -0.37 -6.38
N ARG A 158 -7.33 -0.41 -5.53
CA ARG A 158 -8.22 -1.57 -5.43
C ARG A 158 -8.92 -1.87 -6.76
N ILE A 159 -9.43 -0.83 -7.45
CA ILE A 159 -10.09 -0.96 -8.75
C ILE A 159 -9.12 -1.51 -9.80
N GLU A 160 -7.91 -0.96 -9.88
CA GLU A 160 -6.88 -1.42 -10.83
C GLU A 160 -6.45 -2.87 -10.52
N ALA A 161 -6.25 -3.20 -9.25
CA ALA A 161 -5.98 -4.58 -8.82
C ALA A 161 -7.11 -5.54 -9.24
N GLN A 162 -8.36 -5.14 -9.03
CA GLN A 162 -9.52 -5.92 -9.44
C GLN A 162 -9.57 -6.13 -10.97
N LYS A 163 -9.29 -5.10 -11.75
CA LYS A 163 -9.24 -5.20 -13.22
C LYS A 163 -8.13 -6.14 -13.69
N LYS A 164 -6.93 -5.98 -13.12
CA LYS A 164 -5.72 -6.71 -13.56
C LYS A 164 -5.71 -8.16 -13.09
N TYR A 165 -5.98 -8.41 -11.81
CA TYR A 165 -5.78 -9.71 -11.17
C TYR A 165 -7.07 -10.46 -10.89
N LYS A 166 -8.25 -9.86 -11.14
CA LYS A 166 -9.56 -10.51 -10.91
C LYS A 166 -9.73 -11.03 -9.48
N ILE A 167 -9.29 -10.25 -8.49
CA ILE A 167 -9.28 -10.61 -7.07
C ILE A 167 -10.67 -11.07 -6.62
N LYS A 168 -10.77 -12.28 -6.07
CA LYS A 168 -12.04 -12.90 -5.62
C LYS A 168 -12.17 -12.92 -4.10
N SER A 169 -11.06 -12.88 -3.39
CA SER A 169 -11.01 -12.94 -1.93
C SER A 169 -9.73 -12.31 -1.40
N THR A 170 -9.68 -12.04 -0.10
CA THR A 170 -8.47 -11.57 0.58
C THR A 170 -8.04 -12.57 1.67
N PRO A 171 -6.74 -12.81 1.86
CA PRO A 171 -5.68 -12.30 1.02
C PRO A 171 -5.60 -13.03 -0.32
N THR A 172 -5.35 -12.30 -1.42
CA THR A 172 -4.84 -12.89 -2.66
C THR A 172 -3.34 -12.61 -2.72
N ILE A 173 -2.55 -13.64 -3.00
CA ILE A 173 -1.09 -13.56 -2.99
C ILE A 173 -0.56 -13.89 -4.38
N ILE A 174 0.33 -13.06 -4.90
CA ILE A 174 0.97 -13.25 -6.21
C ILE A 174 2.48 -13.29 -6.00
N VAL A 175 3.11 -14.34 -6.50
CA VAL A 175 4.56 -14.52 -6.47
C VAL A 175 5.07 -14.52 -7.90
N ASN A 176 5.91 -13.55 -8.27
CA ASN A 176 6.43 -13.39 -9.63
C ASN A 176 5.34 -13.55 -10.70
N GLU A 177 4.27 -12.75 -10.58
CA GLU A 177 3.10 -12.71 -11.48
C GLU A 177 2.21 -13.97 -11.50
N LYS A 178 2.47 -14.97 -10.62
CA LYS A 178 1.65 -16.17 -10.48
C LYS A 178 0.88 -16.15 -9.17
N GLU A 179 -0.43 -16.36 -9.25
CA GLU A 179 -1.28 -16.48 -8.06
C GLU A 179 -0.93 -17.73 -7.25
N TYR A 180 -0.76 -17.52 -5.95
CA TYR A 180 -0.59 -18.61 -4.99
C TYR A 180 -1.96 -19.14 -4.55
N THR A 181 -2.26 -20.39 -4.86
CA THR A 181 -3.57 -21.03 -4.59
C THR A 181 -3.53 -22.04 -3.45
N GLY A 182 -2.58 -21.95 -2.56
CA GLY A 182 -2.41 -22.89 -1.44
C GLY A 182 -3.00 -22.41 -0.12
N LYS A 183 -3.07 -23.32 0.87
CA LYS A 183 -3.30 -22.91 2.25
C LYS A 183 -2.17 -21.99 2.71
N VAL A 184 -2.52 -20.90 3.36
CA VAL A 184 -1.58 -19.95 3.97
C VAL A 184 -0.83 -20.66 5.10
N ASN A 185 0.37 -21.14 4.79
CA ASN A 185 1.26 -21.84 5.70
C ASN A 185 2.70 -21.52 5.32
N TYR A 186 3.51 -21.11 6.29
CA TYR A 186 4.87 -20.62 6.03
C TYR A 186 5.74 -21.66 5.31
N GLU A 187 5.73 -22.91 5.73
CA GLU A 187 6.58 -23.95 5.13
C GLU A 187 6.26 -24.22 3.64
N LYS A 188 4.98 -24.15 3.27
CA LYS A 188 4.57 -24.24 1.87
C LYS A 188 4.96 -23.02 1.08
N PHE A 189 4.77 -21.84 1.69
CA PHE A 189 5.11 -20.57 1.08
C PHE A 189 6.63 -20.42 0.88
N LYS A 190 7.42 -20.82 1.87
CA LYS A 190 8.87 -20.91 1.82
C LYS A 190 9.36 -21.70 0.59
N LYS A 191 8.80 -22.89 0.33
CA LYS A 191 9.16 -23.71 -0.84
C LYS A 191 8.91 -22.99 -2.16
N ILE A 192 7.88 -22.14 -2.22
CA ILE A 192 7.58 -21.36 -3.43
C ILE A 192 8.58 -20.25 -3.62
N ILE A 193 8.93 -19.53 -2.55
CA ILE A 193 10.00 -18.51 -2.61
C ILE A 193 11.29 -19.17 -3.08
N GLU A 194 11.73 -20.25 -2.41
CA GLU A 194 12.99 -20.93 -2.72
C GLU A 194 13.05 -21.46 -4.16
N LYS A 195 11.92 -21.89 -4.72
CA LYS A 195 11.85 -22.32 -6.13
C LYS A 195 12.05 -21.16 -7.13
N ASN A 196 11.80 -19.91 -6.70
CA ASN A 196 11.87 -18.73 -7.55
C ASN A 196 13.15 -17.90 -7.32
N LEU A 197 13.99 -18.25 -6.34
CA LEU A 197 15.33 -17.70 -6.10
C LEU A 197 16.36 -18.29 -7.08
#